data_11b05f6ae93e92b5e2fbd8785240524e
#
_entry.id   11b05f6ae93e92b5e2fbd8785240524e
#
_cell.length_a   1.000
_cell.length_b   1.000
_cell.length_c   1.000
_cell.angle_alpha   90.00
_cell.angle_beta   90.00
_cell.angle_gamma   90.00
#
_symmetry.space_group_name_H-M   'P 1'
#
loop_
_entity.id
_entity.type
_entity.pdbx_description
1 polymer ?
#
loop_
_entity_poly.entity_id
_entity_poly.type
_entity_poly.pdbx_seq_one_letter_code
_entity_poly.pdbx_strand_id
1 'polypeptide(L)' 'MKIYLSPSDQTGNLYAYGGTNESAQCRRFADAAQRALERCGFEVKNNQTSDMYARVAESNRWNSDLHVCIHTNAF' A
#
# COMPACT_ATOMS: atom_id res chain seq x y z
N MET A 1 8.77 0.85 -15.71
CA MET A 1 7.74 0.00 -15.07
C MET A 1 6.92 0.83 -14.11
N LYS A 2 5.62 0.67 -14.17
CA LYS A 2 4.67 1.34 -13.27
C LYS A 2 4.23 0.38 -12.17
N ILE A 3 4.47 0.77 -10.93
CA ILE A 3 4.14 -0.04 -9.76
C ILE A 3 3.07 0.68 -8.94
N TYR A 4 1.98 -0.01 -8.67
CA TYR A 4 0.88 0.51 -7.86
C TYR A 4 0.92 -0.15 -6.48
N LEU A 5 1.10 0.64 -5.43
CA LEU A 5 1.13 0.15 -4.06
C LEU A 5 -0.23 0.36 -3.40
N SER A 6 -0.78 -0.70 -2.84
CA SER A 6 -2.10 -0.68 -2.19
C SER A 6 -1.95 -1.20 -0.75
N PRO A 7 -1.55 -0.34 0.19
CA PRO A 7 -1.43 -0.76 1.58
C PRO A 7 -2.79 -0.97 2.22
N SER A 8 -2.85 -1.88 3.19
CA SER A 8 -4.07 -2.19 3.92
C SER A 8 -4.65 -0.94 4.59
N ASP A 9 -5.98 -0.84 4.54
CA ASP A 9 -6.75 0.21 5.23
C ASP A 9 -7.48 -0.33 6.46
N GLN A 10 -7.17 -1.55 6.90
CA GLN A 10 -7.86 -2.19 8.02
C GLN A 10 -7.38 -1.63 9.35
N THR A 11 -8.10 -0.63 9.86
CA THR A 11 -7.75 0.02 11.13
C THR A 11 -8.23 -0.78 12.35
N GLY A 12 -9.17 -1.73 12.15
CA GLY A 12 -9.67 -2.59 13.21
C GLY A 12 -8.74 -3.72 13.62
N ASN A 13 -7.72 -4.01 12.80
CA ASN A 13 -6.75 -5.08 13.08
C ASN A 13 -5.61 -4.54 13.94
N LEU A 14 -5.85 -4.47 15.24
CA LEU A 14 -4.87 -3.96 16.20
C LEU A 14 -3.79 -5.01 16.46
N TYR A 15 -2.55 -4.55 16.58
CA TYR A 15 -1.45 -5.43 17.00
C TYR A 15 -1.53 -5.70 18.50
N ALA A 16 -1.02 -6.87 18.92
CA ALA A 16 -0.98 -7.25 20.33
C ALA A 16 -0.09 -6.30 21.14
N TYR A 17 0.88 -5.68 20.53
CA TYR A 17 1.85 -4.78 21.18
C TYR A 17 2.02 -3.51 20.37
N GLY A 18 2.38 -2.43 21.04
CA GLY A 18 2.83 -1.19 20.40
C GLY A 18 1.73 -0.15 20.12
N GLY A 19 0.48 -0.44 20.40
CA GLY A 19 -0.61 0.53 20.24
C GLY A 19 -0.84 0.98 18.79
N THR A 20 -0.51 0.14 17.82
CA THR A 20 -0.65 0.43 16.39
C THR A 20 -1.62 -0.56 15.73
N ASN A 21 -1.83 -0.43 14.43
CA ASN A 21 -2.71 -1.30 13.66
C ASN A 21 -2.11 -1.60 12.29
N GLU A 22 -2.76 -2.52 11.57
CA GLU A 22 -2.30 -2.97 10.26
C GLU A 22 -2.20 -1.79 9.28
N SER A 23 -3.20 -0.92 9.23
CA SER A 23 -3.22 0.20 8.30
C SER A 23 -2.01 1.12 8.51
N ALA A 24 -1.72 1.51 9.75
CA ALA A 24 -0.61 2.41 10.06
C ALA A 24 0.73 1.81 9.65
N GLN A 25 0.95 0.53 9.94
CA GLN A 25 2.21 -0.13 9.61
C GLN A 25 2.36 -0.36 8.11
N CYS A 26 1.29 -0.76 7.43
CA CYS A 26 1.32 -0.95 5.99
C CYS A 26 1.58 0.35 5.24
N ARG A 27 1.03 1.49 5.72
CA ARG A 27 1.30 2.79 5.14
C ARG A 27 2.77 3.18 5.27
N ARG A 28 3.36 2.95 6.43
CA ARG A 28 4.79 3.21 6.66
C ARG A 28 5.65 2.39 5.71
N PHE A 29 5.32 1.12 5.57
CA PHE A 29 6.03 0.22 4.65
C PHE A 29 5.88 0.69 3.21
N ALA A 30 4.66 1.03 2.79
CA ALA A 30 4.39 1.50 1.43
C ALA A 30 5.14 2.79 1.12
N ASP A 31 5.19 3.73 2.06
CA ASP A 31 5.90 4.99 1.87
C ASP A 31 7.41 4.77 1.72
N ALA A 32 7.98 3.88 2.53
CA ALA A 32 9.40 3.54 2.41
C ALA A 32 9.70 2.80 1.11
N ALA A 33 8.83 1.86 0.73
CA ALA A 33 8.96 1.11 -0.52
C ALA A 33 8.86 2.05 -1.74
N GLN A 34 7.94 3.01 -1.70
CA GLN A 34 7.80 4.00 -2.77
C GLN A 34 9.10 4.75 -2.99
N ARG A 35 9.70 5.27 -1.91
CA ARG A 35 10.95 6.02 -2.02
C ARG A 35 12.09 5.16 -2.60
N ALA A 36 12.17 3.91 -2.15
CA ALA A 36 13.21 3.00 -2.63
C ALA A 36 13.01 2.65 -4.12
N LEU A 37 11.78 2.38 -4.51
CA LEU A 37 11.46 2.03 -5.91
C LEU A 37 11.67 3.21 -6.86
N GLU A 38 11.31 4.41 -6.42
CA GLU A 38 11.53 5.62 -7.23
C GLU A 38 13.02 5.89 -7.43
N ARG A 39 13.84 5.65 -6.40
CA ARG A 39 15.31 5.73 -6.54
C ARG A 39 15.86 4.72 -7.55
N CYS A 40 15.17 3.58 -7.72
CA CYS A 40 15.54 2.58 -8.72
C CYS A 40 15.01 2.90 -10.13
N GLY A 41 14.31 4.01 -10.29
CA GLY A 41 13.81 4.45 -11.59
C GLY A 41 12.41 3.98 -11.95
N PHE A 42 11.68 3.37 -11.03
CA PHE A 42 10.29 2.98 -11.25
C PHE A 42 9.34 4.15 -11.05
N GLU A 43 8.24 4.17 -11.80
CA GLU A 43 7.11 5.05 -11.53
C GLU A 43 6.21 4.38 -10.49
N VAL A 44 5.85 5.07 -9.42
CA VAL A 44 5.11 4.49 -8.31
C VAL A 44 3.90 5.34 -7.98
N LYS A 45 2.73 4.69 -7.85
CA LYS A 45 1.56 5.28 -7.19
C LYS A 45 1.30 4.53 -5.91
N ASN A 46 0.99 5.28 -4.85
CA ASN A 46 0.75 4.75 -3.51
C ASN A 46 -0.61 5.29 -3.07
N ASN A 47 -1.66 4.46 -3.19
CA ASN A 47 -3.02 4.87 -2.86
C ASN A 47 -3.40 4.33 -1.49
N GLN A 48 -3.66 5.25 -0.56
CA GLN A 48 -3.98 4.93 0.83
C GLN A 48 -5.45 5.20 1.17
N THR A 49 -6.30 5.39 0.15
CA THR A 49 -7.73 5.55 0.37
C THR A 49 -8.37 4.21 0.73
N SER A 50 -9.55 4.26 1.36
CA SER A 50 -10.19 3.07 1.91
C SER A 50 -11.00 2.26 0.90
N ASP A 51 -11.22 2.75 -0.31
CA ASP A 51 -12.03 2.04 -1.31
C ASP A 51 -11.16 1.17 -2.20
N MET A 52 -11.21 -0.15 -1.97
CA MET A 52 -10.44 -1.11 -2.74
C MET A 52 -10.84 -1.13 -4.23
N TYR A 53 -12.12 -0.99 -4.52
CA TYR A 53 -12.57 -0.95 -5.93
C TYR A 53 -12.03 0.27 -6.65
N ALA A 54 -11.99 1.41 -5.98
CA ALA A 54 -11.39 2.62 -6.54
C ALA A 54 -9.90 2.44 -6.79
N ARG A 55 -9.18 1.75 -5.91
CA ARG A 55 -7.76 1.44 -6.08
C ARG A 55 -7.53 0.57 -7.31
N VAL A 56 -8.32 -0.49 -7.48
CA VAL A 56 -8.21 -1.37 -8.65
C VAL A 56 -8.50 -0.61 -9.93
N ALA A 57 -9.56 0.21 -9.93
CA ALA A 57 -9.92 1.02 -11.09
C ALA A 57 -8.80 2.02 -11.46
N GLU A 58 -8.22 2.67 -10.46
CA GLU A 58 -7.12 3.60 -10.68
C GLU A 58 -5.88 2.90 -11.24
N SER A 59 -5.54 1.75 -10.66
CA SER A 59 -4.42 0.94 -11.11
C SER A 59 -4.57 0.56 -12.58
N ASN A 60 -5.78 0.13 -12.97
CA ASN A 60 -6.07 -0.26 -14.34
C ASN A 60 -6.02 0.93 -15.30
N ARG A 61 -6.59 2.07 -14.91
CA ARG A 61 -6.55 3.28 -15.75
C ARG A 61 -5.13 3.80 -15.95
N TRP A 62 -4.29 3.66 -14.94
CA TRP A 62 -2.91 4.07 -15.00
C TRP A 62 -2.03 3.09 -15.78
N ASN A 63 -2.57 1.92 -16.11
CA ASN A 63 -1.84 0.83 -16.77
C ASN A 63 -0.64 0.38 -15.96
N SER A 64 -0.84 0.12 -14.67
CA SER A 64 0.24 -0.38 -13.83
C SER A 64 0.72 -1.74 -14.34
N ASP A 65 2.03 -1.95 -14.29
CA ASP A 65 2.63 -3.23 -14.62
C ASP A 65 2.53 -4.21 -13.46
N LEU A 66 2.52 -3.67 -12.24
CA LEU A 66 2.45 -4.48 -11.02
C LEU A 66 1.58 -3.76 -10.00
N HIS A 67 0.61 -4.49 -9.45
CA HIS A 67 -0.23 -4.01 -8.35
C HIS A 67 0.13 -4.82 -7.10
N VAL A 68 0.66 -4.15 -6.09
CA VAL A 68 1.17 -4.80 -4.87
C VAL A 68 0.27 -4.44 -3.70
N CYS A 69 -0.41 -5.46 -3.16
CA CYS A 69 -1.18 -5.33 -1.93
C CYS A 69 -0.26 -5.59 -0.74
N ILE A 70 -0.31 -4.73 0.25
CA ILE A 70 0.55 -4.81 1.43
C ILE A 70 -0.34 -5.02 2.65
N HIS A 71 -0.18 -6.17 3.30
CA HIS A 71 -0.95 -6.55 4.48
C HIS A 71 -0.03 -7.14 5.54
N THR A 72 -0.48 -7.08 6.78
CA THR A 72 0.13 -7.82 7.89
C THR A 72 -0.98 -8.56 8.65
N ASN A 73 -0.60 -9.59 9.42
CA ASN A 73 -1.55 -10.28 10.29
C ASN A 73 -1.40 -9.73 11.71
N ALA A 74 -2.52 -9.35 12.32
CA ALA A 74 -2.59 -8.95 13.73
C ALA A 74 -3.08 -10.14 14.54
N PHE A 75 -2.40 -10.48 15.62
CA PHE A 75 -2.74 -11.57 16.53
C PHE A 75 -3.03 -11.05 17.92
#